data_a1728d0c02a8899545d101efff148810
#
_entry.id   a1728d0c02a8899545d101efff148810
#
_cell.length_a   1.000
_cell.length_b   1.000
_cell.length_c   1.000
_cell.angle_alpha   90.00
_cell.angle_beta   90.00
_cell.angle_gamma   90.00
#
_symmetry.space_group_name_H-M   'P 1'
#
loop_
_entity.id
_entity.type
_entity.pdbx_description
1 polymer ?
#
loop_
_entity_poly.entity_id
_entity_poly.type
_entity_poly.pdbx_seq_one_letter_code
_entity_poly.pdbx_strand_id
1 'polypeptide(L)'
;MTAVDTGRLRAAEVLDRARAEERAALVGYLPVGFPDLERSIEAARVLIDHGADMIELGLPYSDPVMDGAVIQQAASTALARGTRTRHVLEAVEALSGRGAAILVMSYWNPVLAYGPDAFARDLAAAGGAGLITPDLIPDEGSDWIAASEQHGVDRVFLVAPSSPRDRLEHVVSHTRGFVYAASTMGVTGTRASVSDATEGLVERTRAAGARNVCVGLGVSNGEQAAQVGAYADGVIVGSEIGRAHV
;
A
#
# COMPACT_ATOMS: atom_id res chain seq x y z
N MET A 1 13.86 -28.13 -3.02
CA MET A 1 13.74 -27.27 -1.82
C MET A 1 12.25 -27.00 -1.64
N THR A 2 11.63 -27.56 -0.62
CA THR A 2 10.24 -27.28 -0.26
C THR A 2 10.14 -25.84 0.17
N ALA A 3 9.26 -25.07 -0.51
CA ALA A 3 8.93 -23.70 -0.08
C ALA A 3 8.47 -23.77 1.37
N VAL A 4 9.12 -23.03 2.24
CA VAL A 4 8.66 -22.81 3.61
C VAL A 4 7.34 -22.06 3.47
N ASP A 5 6.25 -22.68 3.90
CA ASP A 5 4.96 -21.98 4.02
C ASP A 5 5.13 -20.92 5.10
N THR A 6 5.36 -19.69 4.68
CA THR A 6 5.57 -18.54 5.58
C THR A 6 4.26 -18.03 6.16
N GLY A 7 3.11 -18.65 5.86
CA GLY A 7 1.79 -18.11 6.23
C GLY A 7 1.46 -16.79 5.51
N ARG A 8 2.19 -16.47 4.45
CA ARG A 8 2.04 -15.25 3.67
C ARG A 8 0.73 -15.23 2.92
N LEU A 9 -0.14 -14.29 3.26
CA LEU A 9 -1.33 -13.98 2.48
C LEU A 9 -0.97 -13.01 1.35
N ARG A 10 -1.50 -13.25 0.15
CA ARG A 10 -1.38 -12.32 -0.96
C ARG A 10 -2.49 -11.28 -0.93
N ALA A 11 -2.21 -10.09 -1.45
CA ALA A 11 -3.22 -9.02 -1.52
C ALA A 11 -4.46 -9.46 -2.31
N ALA A 12 -4.28 -10.17 -3.43
CA ALA A 12 -5.40 -10.65 -4.23
C ALA A 12 -6.30 -11.65 -3.48
N GLU A 13 -5.73 -12.54 -2.65
CA GLU A 13 -6.49 -13.52 -1.85
C GLU A 13 -7.36 -12.82 -0.79
N VAL A 14 -6.80 -11.78 -0.17
CA VAL A 14 -7.52 -10.97 0.83
C VAL A 14 -8.67 -10.20 0.18
N LEU A 15 -8.44 -9.61 -1.00
CA LEU A 15 -9.47 -8.88 -1.75
C LEU A 15 -10.58 -9.82 -2.26
N ASP A 16 -10.22 -11.04 -2.69
CA ASP A 16 -11.21 -12.05 -3.09
C ASP A 16 -12.06 -12.51 -1.91
N ARG A 17 -11.46 -12.64 -0.71
CA ARG A 17 -12.19 -12.96 0.52
C ARG A 17 -13.16 -11.84 0.89
N ALA A 18 -12.73 -10.59 0.91
CA ALA A 18 -13.58 -9.44 1.20
C ALA A 18 -14.75 -9.34 0.20
N ARG A 19 -14.48 -9.57 -1.09
CA ARG A 19 -15.52 -9.61 -2.13
C ARG A 19 -16.53 -10.74 -1.91
N ALA A 20 -16.09 -11.92 -1.48
CA ALA A 20 -16.99 -13.04 -1.15
C ALA A 20 -17.88 -12.74 0.07
N GLU A 21 -17.44 -11.82 0.93
CA GLU A 21 -18.20 -11.28 2.07
C GLU A 21 -19.03 -10.02 1.69
N GLU A 22 -19.12 -9.70 0.40
CA GLU A 22 -19.85 -8.54 -0.15
C GLU A 22 -19.42 -7.19 0.45
N ARG A 23 -18.12 -7.01 0.73
CA ARG A 23 -17.55 -5.78 1.27
C ARG A 23 -16.24 -5.41 0.58
N ALA A 24 -15.82 -4.15 0.73
CA ALA A 24 -14.46 -3.73 0.42
C ALA A 24 -13.49 -4.16 1.53
N ALA A 25 -12.23 -4.40 1.16
CA ALA A 25 -11.17 -4.62 2.13
C ALA A 25 -10.75 -3.31 2.81
N LEU A 26 -10.46 -3.37 4.10
CA LEU A 26 -9.87 -2.26 4.86
C LEU A 26 -8.35 -2.38 4.87
N VAL A 27 -7.67 -1.35 4.39
CA VAL A 27 -6.20 -1.27 4.35
C VAL A 27 -5.73 -0.15 5.26
N GLY A 28 -4.96 -0.50 6.28
CA GLY A 28 -4.39 0.48 7.21
C GLY A 28 -2.95 0.83 6.86
N TYR A 29 -2.65 2.12 6.63
CA TYR A 29 -1.29 2.61 6.44
C TYR A 29 -0.69 3.15 7.73
N LEU A 30 0.54 2.73 8.06
CA LEU A 30 1.31 3.20 9.21
C LEU A 30 2.78 3.40 8.85
N PRO A 31 3.40 4.54 9.22
CA PRO A 31 4.85 4.72 9.10
C PRO A 31 5.58 3.87 10.16
N VAL A 32 6.53 3.04 9.72
CA VAL A 32 7.33 2.21 10.62
C VAL A 32 8.32 3.08 11.42
N GLY A 33 8.44 2.79 12.72
CA GLY A 33 9.35 3.49 13.62
C GLY A 33 8.78 4.77 14.24
N PHE A 34 7.49 5.05 14.07
CA PHE A 34 6.81 6.16 14.74
C PHE A 34 5.77 5.65 15.74
N PRO A 35 5.78 6.14 17.00
CA PRO A 35 6.84 6.98 17.61
C PRO A 35 8.16 6.24 17.82
N ASP A 36 8.16 4.92 17.79
CA ASP A 36 9.29 3.99 17.79
C ASP A 36 8.90 2.68 17.10
N LEU A 37 9.86 1.76 16.90
CA LEU A 37 9.62 0.53 16.15
C LEU A 37 8.60 -0.37 16.85
N GLU A 38 8.73 -0.57 18.15
CA GLU A 38 7.86 -1.48 18.91
C GLU A 38 6.41 -1.00 18.90
N ARG A 39 6.19 0.29 19.14
CA ARG A 39 4.85 0.89 19.14
C ARG A 39 4.23 0.92 17.74
N SER A 40 5.01 1.13 16.69
CA SER A 40 4.48 1.06 15.32
C SER A 40 4.04 -0.35 14.95
N ILE A 41 4.77 -1.39 15.38
CA ILE A 41 4.37 -2.79 15.20
C ILE A 41 3.10 -3.09 16.02
N GLU A 42 3.04 -2.64 17.25
CA GLU A 42 1.87 -2.86 18.11
C GLU A 42 0.61 -2.19 17.54
N ALA A 43 0.73 -0.95 17.03
CA ALA A 43 -0.37 -0.28 16.37
C ALA A 43 -0.88 -1.06 15.15
N ALA A 44 0.02 -1.61 14.35
CA ALA A 44 -0.37 -2.45 13.21
C ALA A 44 -1.07 -3.76 13.69
N ARG A 45 -0.63 -4.36 14.79
CA ARG A 45 -1.32 -5.51 15.41
C ARG A 45 -2.74 -5.16 15.81
N VAL A 46 -2.92 -4.04 16.50
CA VAL A 46 -4.24 -3.55 16.93
C VAL A 46 -5.16 -3.37 15.71
N LEU A 47 -4.67 -2.81 14.61
CA LEU A 47 -5.46 -2.69 13.37
C LEU A 47 -5.90 -4.04 12.83
N ILE A 48 -5.01 -5.03 12.78
CA ILE A 48 -5.31 -6.40 12.33
C ILE A 48 -6.35 -7.03 13.26
N ASP A 49 -6.15 -6.96 14.56
CA ASP A 49 -7.04 -7.54 15.56
C ASP A 49 -8.45 -6.90 15.55
N HIS A 50 -8.56 -5.68 14.99
CA HIS A 50 -9.84 -4.96 14.81
C HIS A 50 -10.38 -4.96 13.38
N GLY A 51 -9.88 -5.87 12.55
CA GLY A 51 -10.49 -6.17 11.26
C GLY A 51 -9.88 -5.49 10.05
N ALA A 52 -8.67 -4.93 10.14
CA ALA A 52 -7.93 -4.54 8.95
C ALA A 52 -7.52 -5.79 8.16
N ASP A 53 -7.88 -5.82 6.89
CA ASP A 53 -7.60 -6.93 5.98
C ASP A 53 -6.16 -6.91 5.45
N MET A 54 -5.61 -5.70 5.29
CA MET A 54 -4.24 -5.48 4.85
C MET A 54 -3.60 -4.34 5.66
N ILE A 55 -2.29 -4.41 5.79
CA ILE A 55 -1.47 -3.34 6.39
C ILE A 55 -0.43 -2.88 5.36
N GLU A 56 -0.34 -1.58 5.17
CA GLU A 56 0.73 -0.92 4.44
C GLU A 56 1.74 -0.32 5.42
N LEU A 57 2.92 -0.89 5.47
CA LEU A 57 4.03 -0.40 6.29
C LEU A 57 4.85 0.62 5.52
N GLY A 58 4.73 1.88 5.90
CA GLY A 58 5.48 2.98 5.29
C GLY A 58 6.96 2.94 5.69
N LEU A 59 7.85 2.81 4.70
CA LEU A 59 9.29 3.00 4.91
C LEU A 59 9.58 4.51 5.04
N PRO A 60 10.08 4.99 6.18
CA PRO A 60 10.40 6.40 6.34
C PRO A 60 11.44 6.88 5.33
N TYR A 61 11.17 8.00 4.67
CA TYR A 61 12.05 8.58 3.67
C TYR A 61 12.25 10.08 3.92
N SER A 62 13.46 10.58 3.62
CA SER A 62 13.86 11.96 3.89
C SER A 62 13.27 12.98 2.90
N ASP A 63 12.94 12.51 1.68
CA ASP A 63 12.54 13.37 0.57
C ASP A 63 11.17 12.94 -0.01
N PRO A 64 10.10 12.89 0.81
CA PRO A 64 8.79 12.41 0.39
C PRO A 64 8.13 13.42 -0.56
N VAL A 65 7.61 12.92 -1.70
CA VAL A 65 6.97 13.76 -2.74
C VAL A 65 5.45 13.81 -2.57
N MET A 66 4.87 12.73 -2.02
CA MET A 66 3.40 12.55 -1.97
C MET A 66 2.83 12.58 -0.55
N ASP A 67 3.65 12.53 0.47
CA ASP A 67 3.19 12.44 1.86
C ASP A 67 2.64 13.77 2.36
N GLY A 68 1.51 13.72 3.06
CA GLY A 68 0.98 14.87 3.79
C GLY A 68 1.83 15.21 5.03
N ALA A 69 1.65 16.41 5.58
CA ALA A 69 2.46 16.95 6.68
C ALA A 69 2.52 16.01 7.92
N VAL A 70 1.44 15.30 8.25
CA VAL A 70 1.38 14.34 9.37
C VAL A 70 2.32 13.18 9.13
N ILE A 71 2.29 12.60 7.93
CA ILE A 71 3.16 11.47 7.56
C ILE A 71 4.62 11.92 7.46
N GLN A 72 4.88 13.10 6.88
CA GLN A 72 6.23 13.67 6.84
C GLN A 72 6.83 13.85 8.24
N GLN A 73 6.04 14.35 9.20
CA GLN A 73 6.49 14.51 10.58
C GLN A 73 6.79 13.17 11.24
N ALA A 74 5.94 12.18 11.06
CA ALA A 74 6.14 10.83 11.57
C ALA A 74 7.39 10.17 10.97
N ALA A 75 7.57 10.27 9.64
CA ALA A 75 8.75 9.76 8.95
C ALA A 75 10.04 10.43 9.41
N SER A 76 10.05 11.77 9.56
CA SER A 76 11.19 12.52 10.07
C SER A 76 11.56 12.10 11.49
N THR A 77 10.56 11.89 12.35
CA THR A 77 10.77 11.40 13.73
C THR A 77 11.38 10.00 13.73
N ALA A 78 10.85 9.09 12.92
CA ALA A 78 11.36 7.73 12.79
C ALA A 78 12.82 7.69 12.28
N LEU A 79 13.14 8.50 11.28
CA LEU A 79 14.50 8.64 10.75
C LEU A 79 15.47 9.18 11.80
N ALA A 80 15.06 10.23 12.54
CA ALA A 80 15.88 10.81 13.61
C ALA A 80 16.17 9.80 14.74
N ARG A 81 15.27 8.84 14.96
CA ARG A 81 15.45 7.73 15.93
C ARG A 81 16.21 6.53 15.34
N GLY A 82 16.67 6.63 14.11
CA GLY A 82 17.53 5.61 13.50
C GLY A 82 16.78 4.50 12.76
N THR A 83 15.50 4.66 12.42
CA THR A 83 14.77 3.69 11.59
C THR A 83 15.45 3.55 10.22
N ARG A 84 15.57 2.32 9.73
CA ARG A 84 16.20 1.94 8.47
C ARG A 84 15.37 0.87 7.77
N THR A 85 15.66 0.60 6.50
CA THR A 85 14.96 -0.41 5.68
C THR A 85 14.83 -1.77 6.37
N ARG A 86 15.88 -2.25 7.06
CA ARG A 86 15.83 -3.53 7.79
C ARG A 86 14.74 -3.57 8.85
N HIS A 87 14.46 -2.45 9.54
CA HIS A 87 13.42 -2.40 10.58
C HIS A 87 12.02 -2.53 10.00
N VAL A 88 11.83 -2.14 8.73
CA VAL A 88 10.57 -2.39 8.03
C VAL A 88 10.39 -3.88 7.76
N LEU A 89 11.44 -4.57 7.35
CA LEU A 89 11.42 -6.03 7.17
C LEU A 89 11.20 -6.77 8.50
N GLU A 90 11.80 -6.31 9.59
CA GLU A 90 11.54 -6.79 10.96
C GLU A 90 10.05 -6.60 11.35
N ALA A 91 9.46 -5.46 10.99
CA ALA A 91 8.03 -5.21 11.24
C ALA A 91 7.13 -6.13 10.39
N VAL A 92 7.49 -6.37 9.12
CA VAL A 92 6.79 -7.34 8.26
C VAL A 92 6.80 -8.73 8.89
N GLU A 93 7.97 -9.21 9.33
CA GLU A 93 8.12 -10.52 9.97
C GLU A 93 7.29 -10.63 11.25
N ALA A 94 7.29 -9.59 12.09
CA ALA A 94 6.54 -9.55 13.35
C ALA A 94 5.00 -9.55 13.15
N LEU A 95 4.52 -9.16 11.97
CA LEU A 95 3.10 -9.08 11.62
C LEU A 95 2.64 -10.22 10.71
N SER A 96 3.55 -10.95 10.10
CA SER A 96 3.24 -12.05 9.20
C SER A 96 2.46 -13.17 9.92
N GLY A 97 1.55 -13.84 9.18
CA GLY A 97 0.75 -14.96 9.71
C GLY A 97 -0.40 -14.56 10.62
N ARG A 98 -0.73 -13.27 10.77
CA ARG A 98 -1.82 -12.77 11.64
C ARG A 98 -3.17 -12.62 10.93
N GLY A 99 -3.34 -13.15 9.72
CA GLY A 99 -4.62 -13.10 9.01
C GLY A 99 -4.81 -11.88 8.11
N ALA A 100 -3.86 -10.95 8.08
CA ALA A 100 -3.81 -9.82 7.15
C ALA A 100 -2.66 -9.96 6.15
N ALA A 101 -2.79 -9.38 4.96
CA ALA A 101 -1.68 -9.25 4.02
C ALA A 101 -0.84 -8.03 4.41
N ILE A 102 0.47 -8.21 4.51
CA ILE A 102 1.40 -7.14 4.90
C ILE A 102 2.15 -6.66 3.66
N LEU A 103 1.93 -5.42 3.28
CA LEU A 103 2.64 -4.74 2.19
C LEU A 103 3.61 -3.71 2.77
N VAL A 104 4.65 -3.42 2.02
CA VAL A 104 5.50 -2.26 2.27
C VAL A 104 5.16 -1.18 1.27
N MET A 105 5.08 0.07 1.72
CA MET A 105 5.03 1.24 0.86
C MET A 105 6.36 1.99 0.96
N SER A 106 7.04 2.16 -0.16
CA SER A 106 8.33 2.86 -0.21
C SER A 106 8.48 3.66 -1.50
N TYR A 107 9.09 4.82 -1.37
CA TYR A 107 9.69 5.47 -2.53
C TYR A 107 10.79 4.57 -3.12
N TRP A 108 11.08 4.76 -4.41
CA TRP A 108 11.96 3.86 -5.13
C TRP A 108 13.42 3.92 -4.68
N ASN A 109 13.91 5.11 -4.36
CA ASN A 109 15.33 5.30 -4.01
C ASN A 109 15.81 4.43 -2.83
N PRO A 110 15.10 4.27 -1.69
CA PRO A 110 15.49 3.34 -0.63
C PRO A 110 15.57 1.88 -1.09
N VAL A 111 14.66 1.44 -1.95
CA VAL A 111 14.65 0.07 -2.51
C VAL A 111 15.81 -0.13 -3.48
N LEU A 112 16.06 0.86 -4.33
CA LEU A 112 17.20 0.85 -5.25
C LEU A 112 18.52 0.78 -4.49
N ALA A 113 18.67 1.56 -3.42
CA ALA A 113 19.85 1.55 -2.56
C ALA A 113 20.06 0.22 -1.80
N TYR A 114 18.98 -0.48 -1.44
CA TYR A 114 19.03 -1.80 -0.82
C TYR A 114 19.39 -2.89 -1.84
N GLY A 115 19.02 -2.70 -3.07
CA GLY A 115 19.06 -3.64 -4.19
C GLY A 115 17.71 -4.31 -4.41
N PRO A 116 17.05 -4.12 -5.56
CA PRO A 116 15.70 -4.61 -5.83
C PRO A 116 15.52 -6.12 -5.61
N ASP A 117 16.47 -6.93 -6.08
CA ASP A 117 16.45 -8.39 -5.89
C ASP A 117 16.59 -8.78 -4.41
N ALA A 118 17.55 -8.16 -3.71
CA ALA A 118 17.75 -8.42 -2.28
C ALA A 118 16.53 -8.00 -1.46
N PHE A 119 15.91 -6.86 -1.79
CA PHE A 119 14.70 -6.39 -1.12
C PHE A 119 13.52 -7.34 -1.36
N ALA A 120 13.28 -7.78 -2.60
CA ALA A 120 12.20 -8.70 -2.92
C ALA A 120 12.38 -10.06 -2.21
N ARG A 121 13.62 -10.59 -2.19
CA ARG A 121 13.96 -11.82 -1.47
C ARG A 121 13.68 -11.70 0.02
N ASP A 122 14.17 -10.64 0.65
CA ASP A 122 14.08 -10.46 2.09
C ASP A 122 12.64 -10.12 2.53
N LEU A 123 11.90 -9.36 1.71
CA LEU A 123 10.47 -9.12 1.89
C LEU A 123 9.67 -10.43 1.83
N ALA A 124 9.95 -11.27 0.85
CA ALA A 124 9.31 -12.57 0.72
C ALA A 124 9.64 -13.49 1.91
N ALA A 125 10.89 -13.51 2.36
CA ALA A 125 11.34 -14.29 3.51
C ALA A 125 10.70 -13.83 4.82
N ALA A 126 10.49 -12.52 4.99
CA ALA A 126 9.76 -11.94 6.13
C ALA A 126 8.24 -12.20 6.10
N GLY A 127 7.71 -12.78 5.01
CA GLY A 127 6.28 -13.05 4.85
C GLY A 127 5.47 -11.87 4.30
N GLY A 128 6.14 -10.87 3.72
CA GLY A 128 5.48 -9.72 3.10
C GLY A 128 4.79 -10.08 1.79
N ALA A 129 3.61 -9.53 1.57
CA ALA A 129 2.81 -9.76 0.37
C ALA A 129 3.39 -9.06 -0.86
N GLY A 130 3.87 -7.83 -0.72
CA GLY A 130 4.36 -7.05 -1.84
C GLY A 130 4.83 -5.64 -1.46
N LEU A 131 5.18 -4.88 -2.52
CA LEU A 131 5.63 -3.49 -2.42
C LEU A 131 4.73 -2.57 -3.23
N ILE A 132 4.41 -1.43 -2.64
CA ILE A 132 3.73 -0.30 -3.28
C ILE A 132 4.78 0.78 -3.53
N THR A 133 4.90 1.21 -4.79
CA THR A 133 5.87 2.22 -5.20
C THR A 133 5.16 3.43 -5.78
N PRO A 134 5.03 4.54 -5.01
CA PRO A 134 4.27 5.70 -5.45
C PRO A 134 4.95 6.52 -6.56
N ASP A 135 6.26 6.42 -6.68
CA ASP A 135 7.11 7.19 -7.59
C ASP A 135 7.79 6.35 -8.69
N LEU A 136 7.53 5.04 -8.75
CA LEU A 136 8.05 4.17 -9.79
C LEU A 136 6.96 3.85 -10.82
N ILE A 137 7.26 4.04 -12.08
CA ILE A 137 6.42 3.64 -13.21
C ILE A 137 6.94 2.33 -13.84
N PRO A 138 6.07 1.52 -14.47
CA PRO A 138 6.51 0.24 -15.06
C PRO A 138 7.65 0.39 -16.08
N ASP A 139 7.67 1.50 -16.83
CA ASP A 139 8.70 1.78 -17.85
C ASP A 139 10.12 1.86 -17.27
N GLU A 140 10.25 2.28 -16.01
CA GLU A 140 11.51 2.39 -15.27
C GLU A 140 11.68 1.26 -14.25
N GLY A 141 10.68 0.37 -14.14
CA GLY A 141 10.59 -0.64 -13.11
C GLY A 141 11.11 -2.03 -13.51
N SER A 142 11.88 -2.19 -14.58
CA SER A 142 12.31 -3.50 -15.10
C SER A 142 12.96 -4.39 -14.03
N ASP A 143 13.87 -3.83 -13.23
CA ASP A 143 14.58 -4.57 -12.17
C ASP A 143 13.64 -5.02 -11.06
N TRP A 144 12.69 -4.13 -10.69
CA TRP A 144 11.65 -4.47 -9.71
C TRP A 144 10.67 -5.53 -10.23
N ILE A 145 10.25 -5.41 -11.48
CA ILE A 145 9.36 -6.39 -12.13
C ILE A 145 10.02 -7.76 -12.12
N ALA A 146 11.28 -7.86 -12.55
CA ALA A 146 12.02 -9.12 -12.55
C ALA A 146 12.19 -9.69 -11.14
N ALA A 147 12.63 -8.87 -10.18
CA ALA A 147 12.81 -9.30 -8.79
C ALA A 147 11.49 -9.76 -8.15
N SER A 148 10.40 -9.02 -8.34
CA SER A 148 9.08 -9.38 -7.81
C SER A 148 8.55 -10.70 -8.37
N GLU A 149 8.82 -10.99 -9.64
CA GLU A 149 8.47 -12.27 -10.27
C GLU A 149 9.29 -13.42 -9.71
N GLN A 150 10.60 -13.23 -9.60
CA GLN A 150 11.53 -14.25 -9.09
C GLN A 150 11.20 -14.66 -7.65
N HIS A 151 10.88 -13.71 -6.78
CA HIS A 151 10.59 -13.96 -5.36
C HIS A 151 9.09 -14.07 -5.05
N GLY A 152 8.25 -13.94 -6.07
CA GLY A 152 6.82 -14.13 -5.98
C GLY A 152 6.11 -13.12 -5.08
N VAL A 153 6.58 -11.89 -4.95
CA VAL A 153 5.91 -10.78 -4.23
C VAL A 153 5.03 -9.96 -5.16
N ASP A 154 3.99 -9.34 -4.61
CA ASP A 154 3.13 -8.46 -5.37
C ASP A 154 3.84 -7.13 -5.66
N ARG A 155 3.52 -6.52 -6.81
CA ARG A 155 3.99 -5.19 -7.21
C ARG A 155 2.80 -4.30 -7.50
N VAL A 156 2.66 -3.26 -6.71
CA VAL A 156 1.53 -2.36 -6.77
C VAL A 156 1.98 -1.02 -7.35
N PHE A 157 1.47 -0.72 -8.52
CA PHE A 157 1.69 0.57 -9.18
C PHE A 157 0.47 1.47 -9.04
N LEU A 158 0.72 2.78 -9.17
CA LEU A 158 -0.28 3.81 -8.99
C LEU A 158 -0.87 4.30 -10.32
N VAL A 159 -2.14 4.65 -10.27
CA VAL A 159 -2.83 5.40 -11.31
C VAL A 159 -3.46 6.66 -10.70
N ALA A 160 -3.59 7.71 -11.50
CA ALA A 160 -4.14 9.00 -11.10
C ALA A 160 -5.31 9.42 -12.00
N PRO A 161 -6.17 10.36 -11.58
CA PRO A 161 -7.27 10.86 -12.42
C PRO A 161 -6.82 11.39 -13.79
N SER A 162 -5.59 11.90 -13.89
CA SER A 162 -4.97 12.38 -15.13
C SER A 162 -4.41 11.26 -16.02
N SER A 163 -4.39 10.00 -15.58
CA SER A 163 -3.86 8.90 -16.37
C SER A 163 -4.72 8.63 -17.60
N PRO A 164 -4.19 8.73 -18.83
CA PRO A 164 -4.91 8.38 -20.04
C PRO A 164 -5.05 6.86 -20.18
N ARG A 165 -5.88 6.42 -21.12
CA ARG A 165 -6.27 5.01 -21.25
C ARG A 165 -5.08 4.08 -21.50
N ASP A 166 -4.21 4.43 -22.43
CA ASP A 166 -3.00 3.67 -22.75
C ASP A 166 -2.08 3.50 -21.55
N ARG A 167 -1.98 4.55 -20.71
CA ARG A 167 -1.24 4.48 -19.44
C ARG A 167 -1.91 3.56 -18.43
N LEU A 168 -3.24 3.59 -18.33
CA LEU A 168 -3.98 2.66 -17.46
C LEU A 168 -3.75 1.22 -17.88
N GLU A 169 -3.89 0.91 -19.18
CA GLU A 169 -3.64 -0.43 -19.74
C GLU A 169 -2.19 -0.90 -19.46
N HIS A 170 -1.23 -0.03 -19.64
CA HIS A 170 0.18 -0.31 -19.37
C HIS A 170 0.45 -0.61 -17.88
N VAL A 171 -0.05 0.23 -16.98
CA VAL A 171 0.11 0.04 -15.53
C VAL A 171 -0.58 -1.25 -15.08
N VAL A 172 -1.81 -1.49 -15.53
CA VAL A 172 -2.60 -2.68 -15.19
C VAL A 172 -1.86 -3.96 -15.60
N SER A 173 -1.29 -4.00 -16.82
CA SER A 173 -0.59 -5.17 -17.32
C SER A 173 0.67 -5.54 -16.53
N HIS A 174 1.27 -4.59 -15.83
CA HIS A 174 2.47 -4.78 -15.02
C HIS A 174 2.20 -4.91 -13.52
N THR A 175 0.96 -4.64 -13.07
CA THR A 175 0.58 -4.73 -11.66
C THR A 175 0.25 -6.18 -11.25
N ARG A 176 0.60 -6.52 -9.99
CA ARG A 176 0.18 -7.76 -9.32
C ARG A 176 -0.34 -7.40 -7.93
N GLY A 177 -1.39 -8.11 -7.50
CA GLY A 177 -2.11 -7.82 -6.26
C GLY A 177 -3.29 -6.89 -6.54
N PHE A 178 -3.08 -5.60 -6.59
CA PHE A 178 -4.08 -4.59 -6.93
C PHE A 178 -3.46 -3.36 -7.60
N VAL A 179 -4.28 -2.58 -8.29
CA VAL A 179 -3.89 -1.25 -8.78
C VAL A 179 -4.26 -0.22 -7.72
N TYR A 180 -3.31 0.64 -7.34
CA TYR A 180 -3.55 1.71 -6.40
C TYR A 180 -4.10 2.94 -7.13
N ALA A 181 -5.37 3.24 -6.95
CA ALA A 181 -5.97 4.46 -7.47
C ALA A 181 -5.72 5.62 -6.50
N ALA A 182 -4.73 6.44 -6.82
CA ALA A 182 -4.41 7.63 -6.04
C ALA A 182 -5.39 8.75 -6.41
N SER A 183 -6.21 9.17 -5.46
CA SER A 183 -7.03 10.35 -5.62
C SER A 183 -6.30 11.56 -5.06
N THR A 184 -6.18 12.62 -5.84
CA THR A 184 -5.66 13.90 -5.38
C THR A 184 -6.72 14.62 -4.56
N MET A 185 -6.73 14.36 -3.26
CA MET A 185 -7.45 15.22 -2.30
C MET A 185 -6.61 16.45 -2.02
N GLY A 186 -6.95 17.58 -2.61
CA GLY A 186 -6.28 18.81 -2.21
C GLY A 186 -6.26 19.96 -3.18
N VAL A 187 -6.93 19.89 -4.33
CA VAL A 187 -7.07 21.04 -5.24
C VAL A 187 -8.53 21.34 -5.48
N THR A 188 -8.98 22.45 -4.91
CA THR A 188 -10.13 23.27 -5.33
C THR A 188 -11.29 22.55 -6.05
N GLY A 189 -12.04 21.72 -5.31
CA GLY A 189 -13.29 21.15 -5.77
C GLY A 189 -14.24 20.87 -4.61
N THR A 190 -15.54 20.81 -4.85
CA THR A 190 -16.50 20.37 -3.84
C THR A 190 -16.25 18.89 -3.53
N ARG A 191 -16.57 18.41 -2.32
CA ARG A 191 -16.43 17.00 -1.93
C ARG A 191 -17.09 16.03 -2.92
N ALA A 192 -18.22 16.43 -3.52
CA ALA A 192 -18.92 15.66 -4.55
C ALA A 192 -18.07 15.48 -5.82
N SER A 193 -17.42 16.53 -6.32
CA SER A 193 -16.61 16.47 -7.55
C SER A 193 -15.36 15.59 -7.41
N VAL A 194 -14.85 15.42 -6.19
CA VAL A 194 -13.69 14.55 -5.91
C VAL A 194 -14.12 13.08 -5.86
N SER A 195 -15.29 12.78 -5.30
CA SER A 195 -15.87 11.44 -5.30
C SER A 195 -16.09 10.94 -6.73
N ASP A 196 -16.74 11.74 -7.58
CA ASP A 196 -17.05 11.40 -8.98
C ASP A 196 -15.78 11.16 -9.81
N ALA A 197 -14.75 11.98 -9.61
CA ALA A 197 -13.47 11.82 -10.30
C ALA A 197 -12.75 10.51 -9.91
N THR A 198 -12.89 10.09 -8.65
CA THR A 198 -12.27 8.86 -8.14
C THR A 198 -13.04 7.63 -8.61
N GLU A 199 -14.37 7.65 -8.55
CA GLU A 199 -15.21 6.58 -9.08
C GLU A 199 -14.94 6.38 -10.56
N GLY A 200 -14.92 7.46 -11.37
CA GLY A 200 -14.57 7.41 -12.77
C GLY A 200 -13.14 6.91 -13.05
N LEU A 201 -12.17 7.13 -12.14
CA LEU A 201 -10.85 6.53 -12.23
C LEU A 201 -10.92 5.01 -12.03
N VAL A 202 -11.63 4.55 -11.00
CA VAL A 202 -11.81 3.11 -10.73
C VAL A 202 -12.47 2.42 -11.91
N GLU A 203 -13.54 2.98 -12.46
CA GLU A 203 -14.23 2.45 -13.65
C GLU A 203 -13.29 2.33 -14.86
N ARG A 204 -12.54 3.39 -15.18
CA ARG A 204 -11.57 3.38 -16.30
C ARG A 204 -10.44 2.38 -16.06
N THR A 205 -9.98 2.23 -14.82
CA THR A 205 -8.94 1.27 -14.45
C THR A 205 -9.44 -0.17 -14.59
N ARG A 206 -10.69 -0.44 -14.19
CA ARG A 206 -11.34 -1.74 -14.45
C ARG A 206 -11.53 -2.01 -15.94
N ALA A 207 -11.96 -1.00 -16.71
CA ALA A 207 -12.09 -1.10 -18.16
C ALA A 207 -10.77 -1.35 -18.88
N ALA A 208 -9.64 -0.96 -18.26
CA ALA A 208 -8.28 -1.28 -18.71
C ALA A 208 -7.82 -2.70 -18.32
N GLY A 209 -8.68 -3.49 -17.65
CA GLY A 209 -8.43 -4.90 -17.30
C GLY A 209 -7.99 -5.15 -15.85
N ALA A 210 -8.02 -4.15 -14.98
CA ALA A 210 -7.69 -4.35 -13.56
C ALA A 210 -8.75 -5.22 -12.87
N ARG A 211 -8.30 -6.31 -12.23
CA ARG A 211 -9.16 -7.17 -11.41
C ARG A 211 -9.49 -6.53 -10.08
N ASN A 212 -8.49 -5.94 -9.43
CA ASN A 212 -8.58 -5.35 -8.11
C ASN A 212 -8.09 -3.92 -8.15
N VAL A 213 -8.89 -2.99 -7.61
CA VAL A 213 -8.55 -1.57 -7.50
C VAL A 213 -8.79 -1.11 -6.07
N CYS A 214 -7.72 -0.71 -5.37
CA CYS A 214 -7.82 -0.09 -4.05
C CYS A 214 -7.64 1.41 -4.16
N VAL A 215 -8.39 2.15 -3.37
CA VAL A 215 -8.43 3.61 -3.42
C VAL A 215 -7.78 4.20 -2.18
N GLY A 216 -6.73 4.98 -2.38
CA GLY A 216 -6.11 5.82 -1.37
C GLY A 216 -6.63 7.25 -1.47
N LEU A 217 -7.52 7.58 -0.57
CA LEU A 217 -8.10 8.93 -0.39
C LEU A 217 -7.82 9.37 1.03
N GLY A 218 -7.75 10.67 1.28
CA GLY A 218 -7.77 11.19 2.64
C GLY A 218 -9.08 10.87 3.38
N VAL A 219 -9.41 9.58 3.47
CA VAL A 219 -10.57 9.06 4.19
C VAL A 219 -10.37 9.35 5.68
N SER A 220 -11.31 10.06 6.27
CA SER A 220 -11.22 10.55 7.64
C SER A 220 -12.32 10.02 8.58
N ASN A 221 -13.24 9.23 8.06
CA ASN A 221 -14.29 8.59 8.86
C ASN A 221 -14.92 7.39 8.15
N GLY A 222 -15.73 6.63 8.89
CA GLY A 222 -16.37 5.41 8.39
C GLY A 222 -17.38 5.64 7.26
N GLU A 223 -18.08 6.80 7.23
CA GLU A 223 -19.02 7.12 6.15
C GLU A 223 -18.29 7.30 4.82
N GLN A 224 -17.16 8.01 4.83
CA GLN A 224 -16.32 8.16 3.64
C GLN A 224 -15.73 6.82 3.20
N ALA A 225 -15.30 5.99 4.15
CA ALA A 225 -14.82 4.65 3.84
C ALA A 225 -15.91 3.80 3.18
N ALA A 226 -17.14 3.86 3.68
CA ALA A 226 -18.27 3.15 3.10
C ALA A 226 -18.63 3.65 1.69
N GLN A 227 -18.60 4.96 1.46
CA GLN A 227 -18.81 5.55 0.13
C GLN A 227 -17.78 5.06 -0.88
N VAL A 228 -16.49 5.05 -0.53
CA VAL A 228 -15.43 4.54 -1.39
C VAL A 228 -15.55 3.03 -1.58
N GLY A 229 -15.87 2.30 -0.53
CA GLY A 229 -16.07 0.86 -0.56
C GLY A 229 -17.24 0.40 -1.43
N ALA A 230 -18.16 1.29 -1.78
CA ALA A 230 -19.28 0.97 -2.69
C ALA A 230 -18.80 0.72 -4.15
N TYR A 231 -17.65 1.28 -4.56
CA TYR A 231 -17.15 1.13 -5.92
C TYR A 231 -15.70 0.59 -6.01
N ALA A 232 -14.94 0.60 -4.92
CA ALA A 232 -13.58 0.07 -4.86
C ALA A 232 -13.51 -1.31 -4.20
N ASP A 233 -12.50 -2.11 -4.52
CA ASP A 233 -12.26 -3.42 -3.88
C ASP A 233 -11.58 -3.28 -2.50
N GLY A 234 -10.89 -2.17 -2.27
CA GLY A 234 -10.27 -1.84 -0.99
C GLY A 234 -10.18 -0.35 -0.74
N VAL A 235 -10.26 0.03 0.53
CA VAL A 235 -10.17 1.41 1.01
C VAL A 235 -8.92 1.55 1.87
N ILE A 236 -8.05 2.49 1.49
CA ILE A 236 -6.77 2.73 2.15
C ILE A 236 -6.90 3.96 3.04
N VAL A 237 -6.61 3.77 4.33
CA VAL A 237 -6.70 4.82 5.35
C VAL A 237 -5.30 5.03 5.95
N GLY A 238 -4.80 6.24 5.92
CA GLY A 238 -3.45 6.58 6.37
C GLY A 238 -3.42 7.71 7.39
N SER A 239 -3.60 8.95 6.93
CA SER A 239 -3.38 10.15 7.77
C SER A 239 -4.21 10.18 9.06
N GLU A 240 -5.41 9.61 9.07
CA GLU A 240 -6.26 9.58 10.27
C GLU A 240 -5.74 8.58 11.30
N ILE A 241 -5.21 7.44 10.84
CA ILE A 241 -4.54 6.47 11.73
C ILE A 241 -3.28 7.12 12.32
N GLY A 242 -2.51 7.85 11.50
CA GLY A 242 -1.34 8.61 11.98
C GLY A 242 -1.68 9.67 13.02
N ARG A 243 -2.83 10.36 12.92
CA ARG A 243 -3.29 11.34 13.92
C ARG A 243 -3.65 10.73 15.27
N ALA A 244 -4.14 9.50 15.28
CA ALA A 244 -4.46 8.80 16.53
C ALA A 244 -3.21 8.43 17.35
N HIS A 245 -2.01 8.56 16.76
CA HIS A 245 -0.72 8.22 17.36
C HIS A 245 0.11 9.46 17.76
N VAL A 246 -0.37 10.67 17.49
CA VAL A 246 0.24 11.95 17.87
C VAL A 246 -0.48 12.55 19.11
#